data_063cbcab6a185ca3742068a7461827b8
#
_entry.id   063cbcab6a185ca3742068a7461827b8
#
_cell.length_a   1.000
_cell.length_b   1.000
_cell.length_c   1.000
_cell.angle_alpha   90.00
_cell.angle_beta   90.00
_cell.angle_gamma   90.00
#
_symmetry.space_group_name_H-M   'P 1'
#
loop_
_entity.id
_entity.type
_entity.pdbx_description
1 polymer ?
#
loop_
_entity_poly.entity_id
_entity_poly.type
_entity_poly.pdbx_seq_one_letter_code
_entity_poly.pdbx_strand_id
1 'polypeptide(L)'
;MEPPPRPPPLLLRGLLLLWAASGPGRCQEVQAENVTVLEGGTAEITCHLHRYDGSIVVLQNPARQTLFFNGTRALKDERFQLVEFSRRRLRLRLSRARLEDEGGYYCQLYTESTHHQIATLTVLVPPEDPVVEAGTAAVEGAELELSCLVPRARPPATLRWYRDRRELPGSSSRELQGKVFRQRNLLRLRVERRDHGAIVTCEASHPALARGQRRLTQYMLDVQYAPTARIHPSQSVLREGDTLVLTCAVNGNPRPTEIAWSRGNDSLPPRARAEGEVLTLPALAPQDNGTYSCHVGNRHGRAADHYVLVVYDPGAVVAAPRAVPFAIVGGVLALLVFLLLCLLGALLWGSVRQKGSYLTHEASGLEEHGEAREAFLGAESGKRKEEFFI
;
A
#
# COMPACT_ATOMS: atom_id res chain seq x y z
N MET A 1 5.67 -69.14 -24.54
CA MET A 1 7.05 -69.41 -24.05
C MET A 1 7.95 -69.18 -25.24
N GLU A 2 8.49 -67.94 -25.35
CA GLU A 2 9.50 -67.61 -26.35
C GLU A 2 10.90 -67.85 -25.80
N PRO A 3 11.83 -68.34 -26.63
CA PRO A 3 13.18 -68.63 -26.18
C PRO A 3 14.04 -67.34 -26.08
N PRO A 4 15.07 -67.33 -25.19
CA PRO A 4 15.89 -66.16 -24.98
C PRO A 4 16.84 -65.87 -26.15
N PRO A 5 17.24 -64.62 -26.41
CA PRO A 5 18.10 -64.24 -27.51
C PRO A 5 19.55 -64.67 -27.25
N ARG A 6 20.24 -65.14 -28.30
CA ARG A 6 21.61 -65.56 -28.30
C ARG A 6 22.60 -64.37 -28.12
N PRO A 7 23.69 -64.53 -27.41
CA PRO A 7 24.70 -63.48 -27.28
C PRO A 7 25.52 -63.27 -28.58
N PRO A 8 25.95 -62.03 -28.89
CA PRO A 8 26.71 -61.78 -30.11
C PRO A 8 28.14 -62.32 -30.00
N PRO A 9 28.79 -62.63 -31.15
CA PRO A 9 30.06 -63.31 -31.17
C PRO A 9 31.23 -62.45 -30.60
N LEU A 10 32.13 -63.09 -29.94
CA LEU A 10 33.30 -62.56 -29.21
C LEU A 10 34.26 -61.68 -30.05
N LEU A 11 34.12 -61.64 -31.34
CA LEU A 11 34.93 -60.77 -32.25
C LEU A 11 34.54 -59.29 -32.24
N LEU A 12 33.34 -58.93 -31.78
CA LEU A 12 32.93 -57.52 -31.70
C LEU A 12 33.40 -56.83 -30.41
N ARG A 13 33.77 -57.59 -29.39
CA ARG A 13 34.33 -57.03 -28.12
C ARG A 13 35.77 -56.58 -28.24
N GLY A 14 36.54 -57.09 -29.19
CA GLY A 14 37.91 -56.67 -29.43
C GLY A 14 38.05 -55.32 -30.13
N LEU A 15 37.10 -54.97 -31.00
CA LEU A 15 37.11 -53.69 -31.75
C LEU A 15 36.63 -52.50 -30.89
N LEU A 16 35.75 -52.69 -29.91
CA LEU A 16 35.28 -51.64 -29.01
C LEU A 16 36.31 -51.25 -27.95
N LEU A 17 37.27 -52.11 -27.62
CA LEU A 17 38.32 -51.82 -26.64
C LEU A 17 39.52 -51.05 -27.26
N LEU A 18 39.67 -51.04 -28.58
CA LEU A 18 40.73 -50.26 -29.29
C LEU A 18 40.31 -48.82 -29.57
N TRP A 19 39.00 -48.48 -29.46
CA TRP A 19 38.53 -47.10 -29.65
C TRP A 19 38.50 -46.30 -28.33
N ALA A 20 38.64 -46.94 -27.18
CA ALA A 20 38.68 -46.29 -25.86
C ALA A 20 40.07 -45.77 -25.45
N ALA A 21 41.11 -46.00 -26.27
CA ALA A 21 42.48 -45.63 -25.94
C ALA A 21 42.97 -44.31 -26.63
N SER A 22 42.15 -43.70 -27.53
CA SER A 22 42.41 -42.32 -28.00
C SER A 22 41.69 -41.33 -27.06
N GLY A 23 42.24 -41.19 -25.86
CA GLY A 23 41.84 -40.05 -24.98
C GLY A 23 42.08 -38.74 -25.74
N PRO A 24 41.17 -37.75 -25.58
CA PRO A 24 41.33 -36.45 -26.22
C PRO A 24 42.72 -35.91 -25.87
N GLY A 25 43.50 -35.57 -26.90
CA GLY A 25 44.81 -34.97 -26.73
C GLY A 25 44.70 -33.80 -25.75
N ARG A 26 45.42 -33.92 -24.63
CA ARG A 26 45.34 -32.93 -23.55
C ARG A 26 46.09 -31.66 -24.01
N CYS A 27 45.38 -30.77 -24.75
CA CYS A 27 45.92 -29.49 -25.20
C CYS A 27 46.20 -28.54 -24.02
N GLN A 28 47.12 -27.63 -24.22
CA GLN A 28 47.28 -26.47 -23.36
C GLN A 28 46.02 -25.63 -23.41
N GLU A 29 45.57 -25.13 -22.26
CA GLU A 29 44.33 -24.36 -22.13
C GLU A 29 44.55 -23.17 -21.22
N VAL A 30 43.90 -22.07 -21.54
CA VAL A 30 43.77 -20.90 -20.66
C VAL A 30 42.33 -20.77 -20.21
N GLN A 31 42.13 -20.50 -18.92
CA GLN A 31 40.81 -20.21 -18.33
C GLN A 31 40.86 -18.85 -17.66
N ALA A 32 39.73 -18.13 -17.70
CA ALA A 32 39.62 -16.79 -17.13
C ALA A 32 38.38 -16.69 -16.25
N GLU A 33 38.49 -15.99 -15.15
CA GLU A 33 37.38 -15.78 -14.19
C GLU A 33 36.81 -14.38 -14.34
N ASN A 34 35.45 -14.30 -14.30
CA ASN A 34 34.75 -13.01 -14.26
C ASN A 34 34.91 -12.36 -12.89
N VAL A 35 35.12 -11.06 -12.88
CA VAL A 35 35.39 -10.28 -11.69
C VAL A 35 34.40 -9.14 -11.57
N THR A 36 33.86 -8.94 -10.37
CA THR A 36 33.00 -7.81 -10.06
C THR A 36 33.64 -6.96 -8.98
N VAL A 37 33.68 -5.64 -9.18
CA VAL A 37 34.31 -4.69 -8.27
C VAL A 37 33.45 -3.44 -8.13
N LEU A 38 33.55 -2.76 -6.98
CA LEU A 38 32.98 -1.43 -6.80
C LEU A 38 33.86 -0.40 -7.53
N GLU A 39 33.23 0.66 -8.05
CA GLU A 39 33.95 1.82 -8.57
C GLU A 39 34.93 2.36 -7.51
N GLY A 40 36.15 2.65 -7.88
CA GLY A 40 37.24 3.03 -6.97
C GLY A 40 37.91 1.87 -6.24
N GLY A 41 37.34 0.67 -6.29
CA GLY A 41 37.86 -0.53 -5.65
C GLY A 41 39.03 -1.16 -6.39
N THR A 42 39.47 -2.31 -5.89
CA THR A 42 40.59 -3.09 -6.49
C THR A 42 40.05 -4.40 -7.03
N ALA A 43 40.34 -4.67 -8.31
CA ALA A 43 40.02 -5.92 -8.98
C ALA A 43 41.28 -6.78 -9.19
N GLU A 44 41.13 -8.09 -9.07
CA GLU A 44 42.17 -9.04 -9.49
C GLU A 44 41.66 -9.87 -10.67
N ILE A 45 42.34 -9.73 -11.80
CA ILE A 45 42.04 -10.45 -13.03
C ILE A 45 43.01 -11.61 -13.11
N THR A 46 42.49 -12.83 -13.15
CA THR A 46 43.28 -14.07 -13.13
C THR A 46 43.04 -14.84 -14.42
N CYS A 47 44.14 -15.18 -15.08
CA CYS A 47 44.19 -16.14 -16.17
C CYS A 47 44.85 -17.42 -15.64
N HIS A 48 44.12 -18.53 -15.60
CA HIS A 48 44.66 -19.85 -15.24
C HIS A 48 45.30 -20.50 -16.47
N LEU A 49 46.52 -20.96 -16.30
CA LEU A 49 47.32 -21.60 -17.36
C LEU A 49 47.38 -23.10 -17.07
N HIS A 50 46.83 -23.90 -17.97
CA HIS A 50 46.87 -25.36 -17.85
C HIS A 50 47.97 -25.92 -18.76
N ARG A 51 48.92 -26.68 -18.14
CA ARG A 51 50.06 -27.31 -18.85
C ARG A 51 50.95 -26.32 -19.58
N TYR A 52 51.17 -25.15 -19.03
CA TYR A 52 51.97 -24.10 -19.58
C TYR A 52 53.43 -24.57 -19.78
N ASP A 53 53.92 -24.47 -20.99
CA ASP A 53 55.27 -24.93 -21.41
C ASP A 53 56.30 -23.80 -21.56
N GLY A 54 55.88 -22.55 -21.37
CA GLY A 54 56.71 -21.37 -21.63
C GLY A 54 56.28 -20.60 -22.89
N SER A 55 55.18 -20.99 -23.54
CA SER A 55 54.61 -20.27 -24.69
C SER A 55 54.30 -18.82 -24.33
N ILE A 56 54.09 -17.96 -25.33
CA ILE A 56 53.85 -16.55 -25.12
C ILE A 56 52.45 -16.33 -24.53
N VAL A 57 52.36 -15.65 -23.39
CA VAL A 57 51.11 -15.21 -22.75
C VAL A 57 50.94 -13.71 -22.91
N VAL A 58 49.80 -13.29 -23.43
CA VAL A 58 49.43 -11.89 -23.61
C VAL A 58 48.11 -11.59 -22.88
N LEU A 59 48.08 -10.50 -22.14
CA LEU A 59 46.86 -9.99 -21.51
C LEU A 59 46.51 -8.61 -22.07
N GLN A 60 45.29 -8.46 -22.58
CA GLN A 60 44.79 -7.19 -23.14
C GLN A 60 43.60 -6.68 -22.35
N ASN A 61 43.46 -5.35 -22.33
CA ASN A 61 42.28 -4.67 -21.76
C ASN A 61 41.09 -4.68 -22.76
N PRO A 62 39.92 -4.17 -22.36
CA PRO A 62 38.75 -4.09 -23.24
C PRO A 62 38.98 -3.31 -24.54
N ALA A 63 39.85 -2.31 -24.51
CA ALA A 63 40.28 -1.54 -25.70
C ALA A 63 41.33 -2.25 -26.58
N ARG A 64 41.59 -3.55 -26.29
CA ARG A 64 42.61 -4.37 -27.01
C ARG A 64 44.04 -3.87 -26.86
N GLN A 65 44.32 -3.02 -25.88
CA GLN A 65 45.68 -2.62 -25.56
C GLN A 65 46.37 -3.72 -24.74
N THR A 66 47.60 -4.05 -25.09
CA THR A 66 48.39 -5.04 -24.36
C THR A 66 48.82 -4.48 -23.01
N LEU A 67 48.36 -5.10 -21.92
CA LEU A 67 48.73 -4.77 -20.54
C LEU A 67 50.06 -5.46 -20.17
N PHE A 68 50.15 -6.75 -20.49
CA PHE A 68 51.33 -7.58 -20.22
C PHE A 68 51.62 -8.50 -21.41
N PHE A 69 52.90 -8.66 -21.68
CA PHE A 69 53.45 -9.54 -22.68
C PHE A 69 54.48 -10.45 -22.00
N ASN A 70 54.20 -11.73 -21.93
CA ASN A 70 55.07 -12.76 -21.35
C ASN A 70 55.63 -12.38 -19.95
N GLY A 71 54.79 -11.86 -19.09
CA GLY A 71 55.15 -11.42 -17.75
C GLY A 71 55.81 -10.03 -17.64
N THR A 72 56.00 -9.36 -18.77
CA THR A 72 56.58 -8.00 -18.82
C THR A 72 55.43 -6.98 -18.97
N ARG A 73 55.43 -5.90 -18.19
CA ARG A 73 54.47 -4.81 -18.29
C ARG A 73 54.64 -4.06 -19.62
N ALA A 74 53.57 -3.95 -20.40
CA ALA A 74 53.55 -3.26 -21.68
C ALA A 74 52.88 -1.88 -21.62
N LEU A 75 51.80 -1.71 -20.79
CA LEU A 75 51.09 -0.46 -20.65
C LEU A 75 51.65 0.38 -19.49
N LYS A 76 51.77 1.70 -19.69
CA LYS A 76 52.29 2.65 -18.66
C LYS A 76 51.30 3.04 -17.58
N ASP A 77 50.04 2.52 -17.56
CA ASP A 77 49.05 2.83 -16.54
C ASP A 77 49.41 2.15 -15.20
N GLU A 78 49.79 2.97 -14.20
CA GLU A 78 50.28 2.51 -12.88
C GLU A 78 49.22 1.78 -12.07
N ARG A 79 47.94 1.92 -12.42
CA ARG A 79 46.85 1.21 -11.75
C ARG A 79 46.91 -0.31 -11.96
N PHE A 80 47.53 -0.73 -13.08
CA PHE A 80 47.72 -2.13 -13.39
C PHE A 80 49.07 -2.63 -12.87
N GLN A 81 49.03 -3.62 -12.00
CA GLN A 81 50.22 -4.24 -11.40
C GLN A 81 50.20 -5.75 -11.62
N LEU A 82 51.31 -6.33 -12.08
CA LEU A 82 51.46 -7.77 -12.10
C LEU A 82 51.72 -8.28 -10.68
N VAL A 83 50.81 -9.10 -10.18
CA VAL A 83 50.91 -9.70 -8.84
C VAL A 83 51.64 -11.04 -8.91
N GLU A 84 51.34 -11.83 -9.95
CA GLU A 84 51.94 -13.16 -10.11
C GLU A 84 51.96 -13.54 -11.60
N PHE A 85 53.09 -14.10 -12.00
CA PHE A 85 53.22 -14.82 -13.26
C PHE A 85 53.99 -16.13 -13.00
N SER A 86 53.27 -17.23 -13.11
CA SER A 86 53.77 -18.57 -12.82
C SER A 86 53.33 -19.57 -13.88
N ARG A 87 53.84 -20.82 -13.81
CA ARG A 87 53.40 -21.91 -14.69
C ARG A 87 51.90 -22.27 -14.58
N ARG A 88 51.17 -21.74 -13.56
CA ARG A 88 49.81 -22.07 -13.31
C ARG A 88 48.86 -20.92 -13.57
N ARG A 89 49.30 -19.67 -13.40
CA ARG A 89 48.45 -18.49 -13.52
C ARG A 89 49.24 -17.20 -13.75
N LEU A 90 48.53 -16.29 -14.42
CA LEU A 90 48.89 -14.87 -14.49
C LEU A 90 47.79 -14.11 -13.71
N ARG A 91 48.20 -13.28 -12.73
CA ARG A 91 47.31 -12.48 -11.92
C ARG A 91 47.71 -11.03 -11.97
N LEU A 92 46.74 -10.22 -12.43
CA LEU A 92 46.85 -8.78 -12.58
C LEU A 92 45.95 -8.10 -11.53
N ARG A 93 46.49 -7.10 -10.83
CA ARG A 93 45.75 -6.22 -9.94
C ARG A 93 45.48 -4.90 -10.61
N LEU A 94 44.23 -4.49 -10.70
CA LEU A 94 43.74 -3.18 -11.09
C LEU A 94 43.30 -2.42 -9.85
N SER A 95 44.00 -1.35 -9.48
CA SER A 95 43.67 -0.46 -8.40
C SER A 95 42.79 0.70 -8.90
N ARG A 96 41.88 1.22 -8.05
CA ARG A 96 41.01 2.35 -8.40
C ARG A 96 40.27 2.12 -9.70
N ALA A 97 39.56 0.99 -9.78
CA ALA A 97 38.75 0.60 -10.94
C ALA A 97 37.74 1.70 -11.30
N ARG A 98 37.67 2.02 -12.60
CA ARG A 98 36.74 3.02 -13.16
C ARG A 98 35.75 2.37 -14.07
N LEU A 99 34.67 3.06 -14.39
CA LEU A 99 33.67 2.58 -15.36
C LEU A 99 34.24 2.35 -16.77
N GLU A 100 35.32 3.07 -17.13
CA GLU A 100 36.00 2.88 -18.39
C GLU A 100 36.74 1.56 -18.46
N ASP A 101 37.13 0.99 -17.32
CA ASP A 101 37.86 -0.28 -17.23
C ASP A 101 36.94 -1.49 -17.41
N GLU A 102 35.61 -1.31 -17.39
CA GLU A 102 34.63 -2.38 -17.54
C GLU A 102 34.66 -2.99 -18.93
N GLY A 103 34.65 -4.32 -18.98
CA GLY A 103 34.61 -5.08 -20.23
C GLY A 103 35.42 -6.36 -20.17
N GLY A 104 35.68 -6.92 -21.34
CA GLY A 104 36.43 -8.16 -21.49
C GLY A 104 37.94 -7.94 -21.47
N TYR A 105 38.62 -8.63 -20.57
CA TYR A 105 40.08 -8.75 -20.55
C TYR A 105 40.46 -10.05 -21.21
N TYR A 106 41.32 -9.97 -22.20
CA TYR A 106 41.65 -11.09 -23.08
C TYR A 106 42.94 -11.76 -22.63
N CYS A 107 42.84 -12.96 -22.06
CA CYS A 107 43.94 -13.87 -21.79
C CYS A 107 44.23 -14.68 -23.06
N GLN A 108 45.37 -14.48 -23.64
CA GLN A 108 45.79 -15.16 -24.89
C GLN A 108 47.04 -15.98 -24.62
N LEU A 109 47.02 -17.23 -25.07
CA LEU A 109 48.13 -18.15 -25.05
C LEU A 109 48.49 -18.52 -26.50
N TYR A 110 49.66 -18.16 -26.93
CA TYR A 110 50.19 -18.42 -28.28
C TYR A 110 50.98 -19.71 -28.26
N THR A 111 50.37 -20.77 -28.73
CA THR A 111 50.98 -22.08 -29.00
C THR A 111 50.94 -22.34 -30.51
N GLU A 112 51.04 -23.56 -30.97
CA GLU A 112 50.80 -23.91 -32.38
C GLU A 112 49.40 -23.51 -32.83
N SER A 113 48.42 -23.52 -31.90
CA SER A 113 47.06 -22.94 -32.03
C SER A 113 46.88 -21.85 -30.97
N THR A 114 46.35 -20.68 -31.34
CA THR A 114 46.08 -19.60 -30.40
C THR A 114 44.84 -19.92 -29.56
N HIS A 115 45.02 -20.02 -28.25
CA HIS A 115 43.94 -20.17 -27.27
C HIS A 115 43.67 -18.84 -26.58
N HIS A 116 42.41 -18.45 -26.47
CA HIS A 116 42.01 -17.23 -25.75
C HIS A 116 40.80 -17.45 -24.87
N GLN A 117 40.77 -16.75 -23.76
CA GLN A 117 39.62 -16.67 -22.85
C GLN A 117 39.42 -15.21 -22.42
N ILE A 118 38.21 -14.89 -22.06
CA ILE A 118 37.79 -13.54 -21.67
C ILE A 118 37.39 -13.53 -20.21
N ALA A 119 38.11 -12.75 -19.38
CA ALA A 119 37.70 -12.40 -18.04
C ALA A 119 36.84 -11.13 -18.11
N THR A 120 35.60 -11.19 -17.85
CA THR A 120 34.74 -10.00 -17.83
C THR A 120 34.86 -9.28 -16.49
N LEU A 121 35.32 -8.03 -16.52
CA LEU A 121 35.29 -7.12 -15.38
C LEU A 121 33.99 -6.33 -15.40
N THR A 122 33.21 -6.43 -14.32
CA THR A 122 32.00 -5.65 -14.08
C THR A 122 32.28 -4.63 -12.98
N VAL A 123 32.02 -3.35 -13.26
CA VAL A 123 32.19 -2.26 -12.29
C VAL A 123 30.83 -1.83 -11.77
N LEU A 124 30.61 -2.02 -10.46
CA LEU A 124 29.37 -1.61 -9.79
C LEU A 124 29.50 -0.19 -9.24
N VAL A 125 28.44 0.60 -9.45
CA VAL A 125 28.29 1.91 -8.85
C VAL A 125 27.11 1.86 -7.87
N PRO A 126 27.37 1.91 -6.55
CA PRO A 126 26.31 1.87 -5.58
C PRO A 126 25.44 3.13 -5.69
N PRO A 127 24.11 3.02 -5.42
CA PRO A 127 23.25 4.17 -5.37
C PRO A 127 23.55 5.05 -4.14
N GLU A 128 23.37 6.34 -4.30
CA GLU A 128 23.19 7.28 -3.19
C GLU A 128 21.83 7.10 -2.54
N ASP A 129 21.56 7.81 -1.42
CA ASP A 129 20.25 7.80 -0.81
C ASP A 129 19.21 8.39 -1.78
N PRO A 130 18.04 7.76 -1.93
CA PRO A 130 17.02 8.26 -2.83
C PRO A 130 16.55 9.66 -2.44
N VAL A 131 16.23 10.49 -3.41
CA VAL A 131 15.59 11.80 -3.20
C VAL A 131 14.10 11.67 -3.50
N VAL A 132 13.25 12.13 -2.57
CA VAL A 132 11.80 12.12 -2.75
C VAL A 132 11.32 13.56 -2.94
N GLU A 133 10.58 13.79 -4.01
CA GLU A 133 10.00 15.07 -4.39
C GLU A 133 8.49 14.93 -4.60
N ALA A 134 7.71 15.91 -4.13
CA ALA A 134 6.29 16.00 -4.42
C ALA A 134 6.06 16.92 -5.62
N GLY A 135 5.32 16.43 -6.61
CA GLY A 135 4.99 17.19 -7.82
C GLY A 135 3.88 18.23 -7.58
N THR A 136 3.00 17.97 -6.61
CA THR A 136 1.85 18.81 -6.27
C THR A 136 1.65 18.87 -4.77
N ALA A 137 0.89 19.87 -4.29
CA ALA A 137 0.47 19.90 -2.90
C ALA A 137 -0.54 18.76 -2.62
N ALA A 138 -0.38 18.10 -1.47
CA ALA A 138 -1.32 17.08 -1.04
C ALA A 138 -2.59 17.73 -0.49
N VAL A 139 -3.65 17.76 -1.29
CA VAL A 139 -4.98 18.28 -0.89
C VAL A 139 -5.94 17.09 -0.77
N GLU A 140 -6.75 17.09 0.29
CA GLU A 140 -7.75 16.03 0.53
C GLU A 140 -8.61 15.74 -0.70
N GLY A 141 -8.74 14.46 -1.04
CA GLY A 141 -9.50 13.99 -2.21
C GLY A 141 -8.76 14.10 -3.54
N ALA A 142 -7.62 14.81 -3.60
CA ALA A 142 -6.81 14.94 -4.80
C ALA A 142 -5.80 13.78 -4.94
N GLU A 143 -5.26 13.62 -6.13
CA GLU A 143 -4.16 12.72 -6.42
C GLU A 143 -2.83 13.44 -6.16
N LEU A 144 -2.03 12.91 -5.25
CA LEU A 144 -0.67 13.33 -4.98
C LEU A 144 0.30 12.50 -5.82
N GLU A 145 1.21 13.15 -6.50
CA GLU A 145 2.30 12.52 -7.22
C GLU A 145 3.62 12.70 -6.46
N LEU A 146 4.24 11.57 -6.07
CA LEU A 146 5.56 11.52 -5.44
C LEU A 146 6.56 10.89 -6.38
N SER A 147 7.71 11.53 -6.57
CA SER A 147 8.82 11.04 -7.38
C SER A 147 9.98 10.64 -6.49
N CYS A 148 10.39 9.39 -6.56
CA CYS A 148 11.62 8.91 -5.95
C CYS A 148 12.71 8.80 -7.01
N LEU A 149 13.85 9.43 -6.79
CA LEU A 149 14.96 9.53 -7.72
C LEU A 149 16.25 9.02 -7.12
N VAL A 150 16.93 8.12 -7.81
CA VAL A 150 18.35 7.79 -7.62
C VAL A 150 19.10 8.33 -8.83
N PRO A 151 20.00 9.31 -8.66
CA PRO A 151 20.62 10.00 -9.78
C PRO A 151 21.66 9.16 -10.50
N ARG A 152 22.29 8.22 -9.80
CA ARG A 152 23.43 7.47 -10.33
C ARG A 152 23.50 6.06 -9.71
N ALA A 153 23.48 5.02 -10.54
CA ALA A 153 23.74 3.63 -10.14
C ALA A 153 24.16 2.78 -11.34
N ARG A 154 24.90 1.70 -11.10
CA ARG A 154 25.21 0.68 -12.10
C ARG A 154 25.39 -0.69 -11.44
N PRO A 155 24.60 -1.70 -11.83
CA PRO A 155 23.43 -1.65 -12.71
C PRO A 155 22.34 -0.69 -12.18
N PRO A 156 21.18 -0.54 -12.86
CA PRO A 156 20.11 0.32 -12.35
C PRO A 156 19.64 -0.15 -10.97
N ALA A 157 19.44 0.79 -10.04
CA ALA A 157 18.86 0.48 -8.74
C ALA A 157 17.37 0.06 -8.89
N THR A 158 16.91 -0.84 -8.04
CA THR A 158 15.47 -1.16 -7.96
C THR A 158 14.84 -0.28 -6.90
N LEU A 159 13.86 0.56 -7.29
CA LEU A 159 13.13 1.47 -6.41
C LEU A 159 11.75 0.92 -6.10
N ARG A 160 11.37 0.93 -4.82
CA ARG A 160 10.06 0.49 -4.33
C ARG A 160 9.52 1.46 -3.30
N TRP A 161 8.19 1.60 -3.26
CA TRP A 161 7.50 2.42 -2.30
C TRP A 161 6.83 1.57 -1.23
N TYR A 162 6.89 2.06 0.01
CA TYR A 162 6.25 1.40 1.15
C TYR A 162 5.49 2.39 2.00
N ARG A 163 4.36 1.94 2.53
CA ARG A 163 3.62 2.58 3.62
C ARG A 163 3.19 1.51 4.60
N ASP A 164 3.45 1.69 5.87
CA ASP A 164 3.09 0.74 6.94
C ASP A 164 3.57 -0.71 6.64
N ARG A 165 4.78 -0.85 6.08
CA ARG A 165 5.40 -2.11 5.62
C ARG A 165 4.71 -2.76 4.41
N ARG A 166 3.68 -2.13 3.86
CA ARG A 166 3.01 -2.59 2.64
C ARG A 166 3.63 -1.91 1.43
N GLU A 167 3.96 -2.69 0.40
CA GLU A 167 4.45 -2.16 -0.87
C GLU A 167 3.32 -1.45 -1.63
N LEU A 168 3.63 -0.28 -2.16
CA LEU A 168 2.73 0.51 -2.99
C LEU A 168 3.14 0.41 -4.47
N PRO A 169 2.18 0.34 -5.39
CA PRO A 169 2.48 0.26 -6.81
C PRO A 169 3.02 1.60 -7.31
N GLY A 170 4.26 1.59 -7.81
CA GLY A 170 4.89 2.75 -8.44
C GLY A 170 5.28 2.45 -9.88
N SER A 171 5.39 3.49 -10.70
CA SER A 171 5.83 3.40 -12.09
C SER A 171 7.31 3.75 -12.21
N SER A 172 8.11 2.75 -12.59
CA SER A 172 9.56 2.92 -12.72
C SER A 172 9.96 3.35 -14.13
N SER A 173 10.86 4.32 -14.21
CA SER A 173 11.56 4.74 -15.42
C SER A 173 13.06 4.79 -15.17
N ARG A 174 13.84 4.55 -16.22
CA ARG A 174 15.28 4.59 -16.18
C ARG A 174 15.83 5.31 -17.39
N GLU A 175 16.88 6.06 -17.18
CA GLU A 175 17.61 6.79 -18.21
C GLU A 175 19.08 6.45 -18.11
N LEU A 176 19.72 6.15 -19.25
CA LEU A 176 21.14 5.91 -19.30
C LEU A 176 21.88 7.24 -19.51
N GLN A 177 22.71 7.62 -18.57
CA GLN A 177 23.56 8.82 -18.65
C GLN A 177 25.02 8.39 -18.70
N GLY A 178 25.60 8.34 -19.91
CA GLY A 178 26.91 7.75 -20.15
C GLY A 178 26.90 6.25 -19.85
N LYS A 179 27.61 5.82 -18.79
CA LYS A 179 27.68 4.42 -18.36
C LYS A 179 26.89 4.11 -17.09
N VAL A 180 26.20 5.10 -16.50
CA VAL A 180 25.38 4.95 -15.28
C VAL A 180 23.92 5.20 -15.57
N PHE A 181 23.06 4.69 -14.70
CA PHE A 181 21.62 4.86 -14.81
C PHE A 181 21.11 5.87 -13.80
N ARG A 182 20.27 6.78 -14.27
CA ARG A 182 19.36 7.57 -13.47
C ARG A 182 18.06 6.81 -13.37
N GLN A 183 17.60 6.54 -12.15
CA GLN A 183 16.41 5.75 -11.89
C GLN A 183 15.37 6.59 -11.18
N ARG A 184 14.13 6.58 -11.68
CA ARG A 184 12.99 7.26 -11.07
C ARG A 184 11.85 6.26 -10.86
N ASN A 185 11.14 6.39 -9.73
CA ASN A 185 9.90 5.69 -9.49
C ASN A 185 8.82 6.68 -9.06
N LEU A 186 7.74 6.73 -9.81
CA LEU A 186 6.63 7.64 -9.61
C LEU A 186 5.49 6.92 -8.89
N LEU A 187 5.05 7.47 -7.76
CA LEU A 187 3.92 6.98 -6.97
C LEU A 187 2.77 7.98 -7.07
N ARG A 188 1.58 7.49 -7.37
CA ARG A 188 0.34 8.26 -7.35
C ARG A 188 -0.55 7.77 -6.22
N LEU A 189 -0.95 8.68 -5.34
CA LEU A 189 -1.75 8.42 -4.17
C LEU A 189 -2.95 9.35 -4.12
N ARG A 190 -4.14 8.81 -3.99
CA ARG A 190 -5.29 9.61 -3.58
C ARG A 190 -5.21 9.79 -2.06
N VAL A 191 -5.07 11.03 -1.60
CA VAL A 191 -4.85 11.36 -0.20
C VAL A 191 -6.14 11.82 0.48
N GLU A 192 -6.31 11.43 1.74
CA GLU A 192 -7.41 11.82 2.61
C GLU A 192 -6.84 12.49 3.87
N ARG A 193 -7.67 13.22 4.63
CA ARG A 193 -7.25 13.87 5.89
C ARG A 193 -6.61 12.90 6.89
N ARG A 194 -7.06 11.64 6.92
CA ARG A 194 -6.46 10.60 7.78
C ARG A 194 -5.03 10.24 7.41
N ASP A 195 -4.59 10.60 6.20
CA ASP A 195 -3.23 10.34 5.73
C ASP A 195 -2.25 11.43 6.14
N HIS A 196 -2.75 12.54 6.73
CA HIS A 196 -1.90 13.61 7.25
C HIS A 196 -0.95 13.07 8.32
N GLY A 197 0.34 13.36 8.17
CA GLY A 197 1.40 12.84 9.05
C GLY A 197 1.83 11.40 8.77
N ALA A 198 1.17 10.69 7.85
CA ALA A 198 1.61 9.35 7.46
C ALA A 198 2.95 9.39 6.71
N ILE A 199 3.77 8.36 6.91
CA ILE A 199 5.09 8.27 6.29
C ILE A 199 5.05 7.30 5.11
N VAL A 200 5.53 7.78 3.96
CA VAL A 200 5.79 6.98 2.78
C VAL A 200 7.30 6.85 2.61
N THR A 201 7.78 5.65 2.41
CA THR A 201 9.21 5.35 2.30
C THR A 201 9.54 4.90 0.88
N CYS A 202 10.55 5.51 0.28
CA CYS A 202 11.19 5.01 -0.92
C CYS A 202 12.41 4.18 -0.54
N GLU A 203 12.46 2.95 -1.01
CA GLU A 203 13.56 2.00 -0.83
C GLU A 203 14.30 1.81 -2.14
N ALA A 204 15.63 1.93 -2.11
CA ALA A 204 16.53 1.57 -3.19
C ALA A 204 17.33 0.33 -2.81
N SER A 205 17.23 -0.72 -3.61
CA SER A 205 18.04 -1.94 -3.51
C SER A 205 19.02 -2.04 -4.67
N HIS A 206 20.22 -2.58 -4.39
CA HIS A 206 21.30 -2.65 -5.40
C HIS A 206 22.31 -3.74 -5.05
N PRO A 207 22.86 -4.48 -6.02
CA PRO A 207 23.83 -5.55 -5.77
C PRO A 207 25.16 -5.08 -5.16
N ALA A 208 25.51 -3.78 -5.29
CA ALA A 208 26.70 -3.21 -4.65
C ALA A 208 26.55 -2.95 -3.14
N LEU A 209 25.32 -3.01 -2.61
CA LEU A 209 25.07 -2.89 -1.18
C LEU A 209 25.27 -4.23 -0.50
N ALA A 210 25.68 -4.23 0.77
CA ALA A 210 25.83 -5.46 1.53
C ALA A 210 24.49 -6.20 1.62
N ARG A 211 24.55 -7.52 1.80
CA ARG A 211 23.36 -8.36 1.83
C ARG A 211 22.36 -7.87 2.89
N GLY A 212 21.15 -7.56 2.45
CA GLY A 212 20.08 -7.03 3.32
C GLY A 212 20.12 -5.52 3.53
N GLN A 213 21.18 -4.82 3.12
CA GLN A 213 21.20 -3.36 3.17
C GLN A 213 20.36 -2.75 2.06
N ARG A 214 19.72 -1.62 2.42
CA ARG A 214 18.89 -0.80 1.53
C ARG A 214 19.23 0.67 1.78
N ARG A 215 19.00 1.51 0.78
CA ARG A 215 18.99 2.96 0.92
C ARG A 215 17.55 3.41 1.03
N LEU A 216 17.23 4.22 2.04
CA LEU A 216 15.87 4.58 2.38
C LEU A 216 15.73 6.09 2.49
N THR A 217 14.63 6.62 1.97
CA THR A 217 14.21 8.01 2.24
C THR A 217 12.74 8.03 2.58
N GLN A 218 12.41 8.71 3.67
CA GLN A 218 11.07 8.85 4.18
C GLN A 218 10.51 10.22 3.80
N TYR A 219 9.25 10.23 3.41
CA TYR A 219 8.48 11.44 3.13
C TYR A 219 7.21 11.42 3.98
N MET A 220 7.03 12.46 4.80
CA MET A 220 5.83 12.64 5.61
C MET A 220 4.78 13.39 4.81
N LEU A 221 3.58 12.83 4.71
CA LEU A 221 2.48 13.42 3.97
C LEU A 221 1.91 14.62 4.74
N ASP A 222 1.99 15.81 4.15
CA ASP A 222 1.35 17.02 4.64
C ASP A 222 0.04 17.28 3.89
N VAL A 223 -1.01 16.52 4.25
CA VAL A 223 -2.31 16.62 3.59
C VAL A 223 -3.04 17.86 4.08
N GLN A 224 -3.46 18.70 3.15
CA GLN A 224 -4.23 19.92 3.40
C GLN A 224 -5.71 19.63 3.26
N TYR A 225 -6.53 20.08 4.23
CA TYR A 225 -7.96 19.84 4.25
C TYR A 225 -8.75 20.97 4.93
N ALA A 226 -10.04 21.05 4.58
CA ALA A 226 -10.98 21.97 5.17
C ALA A 226 -11.16 21.71 6.67
N PRO A 227 -11.39 22.74 7.50
CA PRO A 227 -11.54 22.57 8.93
C PRO A 227 -12.82 21.83 9.29
N THR A 228 -12.81 21.28 10.52
CA THR A 228 -13.99 20.82 11.24
C THR A 228 -14.05 21.56 12.57
N ALA A 229 -15.26 21.84 13.03
CA ALA A 229 -15.50 22.46 14.32
C ALA A 229 -16.36 21.53 15.17
N ARG A 230 -16.16 21.51 16.49
CA ARG A 230 -17.02 20.83 17.44
C ARG A 230 -17.04 21.57 18.76
N ILE A 231 -18.23 21.95 19.23
CA ILE A 231 -18.42 22.70 20.46
C ILE A 231 -18.53 21.73 21.63
N HIS A 232 -17.73 21.96 22.67
CA HIS A 232 -17.77 21.25 23.93
C HIS A 232 -18.15 22.23 25.05
N PRO A 233 -19.30 22.03 25.74
CA PRO A 233 -19.67 22.82 26.91
C PRO A 233 -18.90 22.36 28.15
N SER A 234 -18.58 23.29 29.06
CA SER A 234 -17.89 22.99 30.31
C SER A 234 -18.78 22.17 31.28
N GLN A 235 -20.11 22.27 31.11
CA GLN A 235 -21.10 21.54 31.93
C GLN A 235 -22.40 21.34 31.14
N SER A 236 -23.14 20.28 31.47
CA SER A 236 -24.36 19.88 30.75
C SER A 236 -25.67 20.43 31.37
N VAL A 237 -25.65 20.77 32.65
CA VAL A 237 -26.82 21.35 33.34
C VAL A 237 -26.46 22.77 33.77
N LEU A 238 -27.24 23.72 33.29
CA LEU A 238 -26.98 25.14 33.44
C LEU A 238 -28.15 25.81 34.18
N ARG A 239 -27.81 26.53 35.26
CA ARG A 239 -28.74 27.26 36.08
C ARG A 239 -28.54 28.76 35.90
N GLU A 240 -29.52 29.53 36.26
CA GLU A 240 -29.40 30.98 36.33
C GLU A 240 -28.25 31.38 37.29
N GLY A 241 -27.40 32.31 36.86
CA GLY A 241 -26.24 32.75 37.61
C GLY A 241 -24.95 31.96 37.36
N ASP A 242 -25.04 30.78 36.71
CA ASP A 242 -23.83 29.97 36.37
C ASP A 242 -22.97 30.67 35.32
N THR A 243 -21.71 30.21 35.22
CA THR A 243 -20.81 30.59 34.10
C THR A 243 -20.65 29.40 33.17
N LEU A 244 -20.98 29.57 31.89
CA LEU A 244 -20.74 28.58 30.86
C LEU A 244 -19.50 28.94 30.06
N VAL A 245 -18.65 27.95 29.84
CA VAL A 245 -17.53 28.04 28.90
C VAL A 245 -17.79 27.05 27.76
N LEU A 246 -17.84 27.56 26.54
CA LEU A 246 -17.92 26.75 25.31
C LEU A 246 -16.56 26.73 24.66
N THR A 247 -16.02 25.56 24.42
CA THR A 247 -14.75 25.36 23.71
C THR A 247 -15.02 24.80 22.33
N CYS A 248 -14.60 25.52 21.29
CA CYS A 248 -14.69 25.06 19.91
C CYS A 248 -13.43 24.26 19.56
N ALA A 249 -13.51 22.93 19.57
CA ALA A 249 -12.42 22.07 19.13
C ALA A 249 -12.32 22.14 17.60
N VAL A 250 -11.18 22.60 17.12
CA VAL A 250 -10.93 22.87 15.72
C VAL A 250 -9.86 21.95 15.19
N ASN A 251 -10.12 21.30 14.06
CA ASN A 251 -9.15 20.47 13.34
C ASN A 251 -9.16 20.83 11.86
N GLY A 252 -8.00 21.16 11.30
CA GLY A 252 -7.83 21.53 9.89
C GLY A 252 -6.35 21.70 9.54
N ASN A 253 -6.01 21.53 8.29
CA ASN A 253 -4.65 21.80 7.79
C ASN A 253 -4.70 22.66 6.51
N PRO A 254 -4.16 23.86 6.51
CA PRO A 254 -3.55 24.53 7.66
C PRO A 254 -4.57 24.80 8.78
N ARG A 255 -4.06 24.92 10.01
CA ARG A 255 -4.92 25.24 11.18
C ARG A 255 -5.72 26.50 10.87
N PRO A 256 -7.03 26.53 11.14
CA PRO A 256 -7.85 27.72 10.97
C PRO A 256 -7.33 28.89 11.79
N THR A 257 -7.25 30.05 11.15
CA THR A 257 -6.88 31.34 11.79
C THR A 257 -8.09 32.21 12.05
N GLU A 258 -9.18 31.96 11.30
CA GLU A 258 -10.44 32.69 11.44
C GLU A 258 -11.38 31.83 12.30
N ILE A 259 -11.63 32.27 13.54
CA ILE A 259 -12.57 31.66 14.48
C ILE A 259 -13.50 32.75 14.95
N ALA A 260 -14.80 32.60 14.70
CA ALA A 260 -15.81 33.57 15.07
C ALA A 260 -16.99 32.91 15.76
N TRP A 261 -17.47 33.55 16.80
CA TRP A 261 -18.65 33.13 17.54
C TRP A 261 -19.85 34.01 17.19
N SER A 262 -21.03 33.42 17.08
CA SER A 262 -22.30 34.13 16.87
C SER A 262 -23.42 33.48 17.70
N ARG A 263 -24.53 34.20 17.88
CA ARG A 263 -25.72 33.70 18.52
C ARG A 263 -26.89 33.85 17.54
N GLY A 264 -27.29 32.76 16.88
CA GLY A 264 -28.29 32.82 15.80
C GLY A 264 -28.01 33.94 14.82
N ASN A 265 -28.98 34.83 14.61
CA ASN A 265 -28.84 36.05 13.81
C ASN A 265 -28.50 37.30 14.66
N ASP A 266 -28.40 37.16 15.98
CA ASP A 266 -28.15 38.24 16.91
C ASP A 266 -26.69 38.38 17.28
N SER A 267 -26.33 39.53 17.84
CA SER A 267 -25.01 39.73 18.47
C SER A 267 -24.88 38.89 19.75
N LEU A 268 -23.64 38.55 20.07
CA LEU A 268 -23.36 37.92 21.37
C LEU A 268 -23.82 38.81 22.54
N PRO A 269 -24.24 38.23 23.68
CA PRO A 269 -24.58 39.01 24.87
C PRO A 269 -23.43 39.96 25.25
N PRO A 270 -23.70 41.21 25.71
CA PRO A 270 -22.66 42.20 25.99
C PRO A 270 -21.62 41.76 27.01
N ARG A 271 -21.98 40.81 27.90
CA ARG A 271 -21.09 40.24 28.92
C ARG A 271 -20.30 39.02 28.41
N ALA A 272 -20.64 38.50 27.23
CA ALA A 272 -19.91 37.39 26.63
C ALA A 272 -18.47 37.78 26.26
N ARG A 273 -17.54 36.89 26.47
CA ARG A 273 -16.13 37.06 26.07
C ARG A 273 -15.76 35.96 25.10
N ALA A 274 -15.44 36.33 23.87
CA ALA A 274 -14.99 35.41 22.83
C ALA A 274 -13.49 35.62 22.61
N GLU A 275 -12.69 34.60 22.90
CA GLU A 275 -11.23 34.62 22.73
C GLU A 275 -10.82 33.38 21.92
N GLY A 276 -10.70 33.54 20.61
CA GLY A 276 -10.34 32.43 19.68
C GLY A 276 -11.33 31.26 19.80
N GLU A 277 -10.83 30.11 20.24
CA GLU A 277 -11.59 28.86 20.36
C GLU A 277 -12.55 28.84 21.59
N VAL A 278 -12.50 29.84 22.45
CA VAL A 278 -13.24 29.84 23.72
C VAL A 278 -14.25 30.97 23.76
N LEU A 279 -15.51 30.63 24.11
CA LEU A 279 -16.58 31.58 24.42
C LEU A 279 -16.97 31.41 25.89
N THR A 280 -16.85 32.47 26.67
CA THR A 280 -17.26 32.49 28.08
C THR A 280 -18.55 33.34 28.25
N LEU A 281 -19.55 32.76 28.84
CA LEU A 281 -20.85 33.38 29.16
C LEU A 281 -20.97 33.42 30.70
N PRO A 282 -20.64 34.54 31.36
CA PRO A 282 -20.74 34.67 32.82
C PRO A 282 -22.19 35.01 33.22
N ALA A 283 -22.56 34.58 34.42
CA ALA A 283 -23.85 34.92 35.05
C ALA A 283 -25.05 34.68 34.11
N LEU A 284 -25.24 33.43 33.70
CA LEU A 284 -26.30 33.03 32.78
C LEU A 284 -27.67 33.49 33.25
N ALA A 285 -28.51 33.90 32.30
CA ALA A 285 -29.89 34.26 32.52
C ALA A 285 -30.76 33.69 31.40
N PRO A 286 -32.09 33.54 31.60
CA PRO A 286 -33.00 33.04 30.57
C PRO A 286 -32.91 33.79 29.23
N GLN A 287 -32.53 35.06 29.24
CA GLN A 287 -32.32 35.86 28.03
C GLN A 287 -31.12 35.40 27.18
N ASP A 288 -30.21 34.58 27.75
CA ASP A 288 -29.05 34.03 27.03
C ASP A 288 -29.42 32.75 26.28
N ASN A 289 -30.61 32.21 26.48
CA ASN A 289 -31.09 31.06 25.73
C ASN A 289 -31.02 31.31 24.24
N GLY A 290 -30.53 30.35 23.51
CA GLY A 290 -30.39 30.45 22.07
C GLY A 290 -29.35 29.51 21.50
N THR A 291 -29.18 29.60 20.19
CA THR A 291 -28.19 28.77 19.48
C THR A 291 -26.88 29.55 19.30
N TYR A 292 -25.83 29.08 19.92
CA TYR A 292 -24.47 29.63 19.75
C TYR A 292 -23.72 28.84 18.71
N SER A 293 -23.03 29.53 17.79
CA SER A 293 -22.34 28.92 16.68
C SER A 293 -20.88 29.32 16.67
N CYS A 294 -20.01 28.33 16.49
CA CYS A 294 -18.61 28.54 16.23
C CYS A 294 -18.32 28.37 14.73
N HIS A 295 -17.87 29.42 14.08
CA HIS A 295 -17.52 29.41 12.66
C HIS A 295 -15.99 29.39 12.53
N VAL A 296 -15.47 28.50 11.71
CA VAL A 296 -14.03 28.34 11.48
C VAL A 296 -13.74 28.27 9.99
N GLY A 297 -12.58 28.82 9.57
CA GLY A 297 -12.20 28.87 8.18
C GLY A 297 -10.71 28.74 7.95
N ASN A 298 -10.36 28.07 6.87
CA ASN A 298 -9.02 28.12 6.28
C ASN A 298 -9.15 28.27 4.75
N ARG A 299 -8.03 28.27 4.02
CA ARG A 299 -8.02 28.40 2.55
C ARG A 299 -8.73 27.27 1.80
N HIS A 300 -9.01 26.12 2.45
CA HIS A 300 -9.65 24.95 1.84
C HIS A 300 -11.15 24.87 2.12
N GLY A 301 -11.67 25.66 3.05
CA GLY A 301 -13.10 25.70 3.33
C GLY A 301 -13.46 26.31 4.66
N ARG A 302 -14.75 26.26 4.96
CA ARG A 302 -15.36 26.74 6.22
C ARG A 302 -16.19 25.64 6.85
N ALA A 303 -16.26 25.66 8.17
CA ALA A 303 -17.13 24.78 8.95
C ALA A 303 -17.75 25.56 10.11
N ALA A 304 -18.87 25.07 10.61
CA ALA A 304 -19.49 25.59 11.81
C ALA A 304 -20.08 24.45 12.63
N ASP A 305 -20.14 24.66 13.93
CA ASP A 305 -20.89 23.79 14.85
C ASP A 305 -21.81 24.64 15.71
N HIS A 306 -22.88 24.03 16.22
CA HIS A 306 -23.95 24.72 16.90
C HIS A 306 -24.23 24.10 18.27
N TYR A 307 -24.37 24.94 19.27
CA TYR A 307 -24.72 24.56 20.64
C TYR A 307 -25.99 25.28 21.06
N VAL A 308 -27.04 24.55 21.49
CA VAL A 308 -28.30 25.12 21.99
C VAL A 308 -28.15 25.31 23.50
N LEU A 309 -28.13 26.55 23.94
CA LEU A 309 -28.12 26.93 25.35
C LEU A 309 -29.55 27.00 25.86
N VAL A 310 -29.84 26.25 26.93
CA VAL A 310 -31.07 26.33 27.70
C VAL A 310 -30.70 26.47 29.18
N VAL A 311 -30.95 27.62 29.74
CA VAL A 311 -30.77 27.91 31.17
C VAL A 311 -31.96 27.42 31.93
N TYR A 312 -31.75 26.54 32.88
CA TYR A 312 -32.82 26.03 33.76
C TYR A 312 -33.18 27.07 34.83
N ASP A 313 -34.46 27.50 34.81
CA ASP A 313 -35.04 28.33 35.83
C ASP A 313 -35.77 27.43 36.86
N PRO A 314 -35.24 27.24 38.07
CA PRO A 314 -35.89 26.43 39.09
C PRO A 314 -37.22 27.01 39.57
N GLY A 315 -37.51 28.31 39.29
CA GLY A 315 -38.75 29.01 39.60
C GLY A 315 -39.81 28.89 38.52
N ALA A 316 -39.46 28.50 37.30
CA ALA A 316 -40.42 28.25 36.24
C ALA A 316 -41.15 26.95 36.54
N VAL A 317 -42.35 27.04 37.08
CA VAL A 317 -43.29 25.94 37.16
C VAL A 317 -43.53 25.48 35.71
N VAL A 318 -42.89 24.41 35.32
CA VAL A 318 -43.20 23.75 34.05
C VAL A 318 -44.68 23.39 34.15
N ALA A 319 -45.54 24.17 33.48
CA ALA A 319 -46.89 23.75 33.27
C ALA A 319 -46.82 22.40 32.56
N ALA A 320 -46.95 21.34 33.33
CA ALA A 320 -46.94 19.99 32.80
C ALA A 320 -47.88 19.98 31.60
N PRO A 321 -47.47 19.51 30.42
CA PRO A 321 -48.42 19.37 29.33
C PRO A 321 -49.61 18.63 29.89
N ARG A 322 -50.82 19.22 29.76
CA ARG A 322 -52.08 18.60 30.21
C ARG A 322 -52.07 17.22 29.58
N ALA A 323 -51.61 16.25 30.34
CA ALA A 323 -51.70 14.86 29.94
C ALA A 323 -53.20 14.62 29.81
N VAL A 324 -53.71 14.48 28.61
CA VAL A 324 -55.02 13.98 28.35
C VAL A 324 -55.12 12.70 29.18
N PRO A 325 -55.95 12.63 30.22
CA PRO A 325 -55.93 11.48 31.13
C PRO A 325 -56.16 10.24 30.27
N PHE A 326 -55.22 9.35 30.28
CA PHE A 326 -55.27 8.08 29.51
C PHE A 326 -56.57 7.33 29.76
N ALA A 327 -57.25 7.60 30.89
CA ALA A 327 -58.61 7.13 31.24
C ALA A 327 -59.62 7.59 30.20
N ILE A 328 -59.58 8.83 29.68
CA ILE A 328 -60.56 9.32 28.70
C ILE A 328 -60.27 8.65 27.33
N VAL A 329 -59.01 8.56 26.93
CA VAL A 329 -58.67 7.91 25.67
C VAL A 329 -58.97 6.41 25.72
N GLY A 330 -58.64 5.74 26.83
CA GLY A 330 -58.99 4.35 27.07
C GLY A 330 -60.53 4.09 27.14
N GLY A 331 -61.23 4.98 27.76
CA GLY A 331 -62.68 4.89 27.83
C GLY A 331 -63.39 5.03 26.48
N VAL A 332 -62.92 5.99 25.65
CA VAL A 332 -63.49 6.17 24.30
C VAL A 332 -63.11 4.97 23.40
N LEU A 333 -61.92 4.44 23.52
CA LEU A 333 -61.48 3.26 22.73
C LEU A 333 -62.27 2.02 23.14
N ALA A 334 -62.50 1.80 24.44
CA ALA A 334 -63.31 0.69 24.96
C ALA A 334 -64.78 0.77 24.50
N LEU A 335 -65.33 1.98 24.49
CA LEU A 335 -66.66 2.21 24.00
C LEU A 335 -66.80 1.94 22.51
N LEU A 336 -65.88 2.36 21.72
CA LEU A 336 -65.86 2.07 20.28
C LEU A 336 -65.77 0.57 20.00
N VAL A 337 -64.87 -0.15 20.71
CA VAL A 337 -64.71 -1.61 20.57
C VAL A 337 -66.00 -2.31 20.99
N PHE A 338 -66.65 -1.86 22.09
CA PHE A 338 -67.91 -2.41 22.53
C PHE A 338 -69.09 -2.20 21.52
N LEU A 339 -69.16 -1.02 20.91
CA LEU A 339 -70.14 -0.74 19.86
C LEU A 339 -69.89 -1.60 18.61
N LEU A 340 -68.61 -1.81 18.27
CA LEU A 340 -68.23 -2.65 17.12
C LEU A 340 -68.58 -4.13 17.37
N LEU A 341 -68.39 -4.64 18.58
CA LEU A 341 -68.80 -5.99 18.97
C LEU A 341 -70.34 -6.15 19.00
N CYS A 342 -71.10 -5.12 19.46
CA CYS A 342 -72.54 -5.12 19.40
C CYS A 342 -73.05 -5.15 17.94
N LEU A 343 -72.41 -4.40 17.06
CA LEU A 343 -72.75 -4.34 15.64
C LEU A 343 -72.50 -5.68 14.94
N LEU A 344 -71.37 -6.29 15.24
CA LEU A 344 -71.02 -7.65 14.74
C LEU A 344 -72.00 -8.70 15.30
N GLY A 345 -72.34 -8.60 16.59
CA GLY A 345 -73.33 -9.48 17.22
C GLY A 345 -74.71 -9.37 16.54
N ALA A 346 -75.16 -8.13 16.27
CA ALA A 346 -76.46 -7.88 15.58
C ALA A 346 -76.41 -8.42 14.11
N LEU A 347 -75.27 -8.27 13.41
CA LEU A 347 -75.15 -8.81 12.08
C LEU A 347 -75.15 -10.35 12.06
N LEU A 348 -74.46 -10.95 13.04
CA LEU A 348 -74.43 -12.43 13.18
C LEU A 348 -75.86 -12.95 13.57
N TRP A 349 -76.51 -12.26 14.48
CA TRP A 349 -77.86 -12.64 14.84
C TRP A 349 -78.89 -12.49 13.70
N GLY A 350 -78.74 -11.43 12.89
CA GLY A 350 -79.46 -11.25 11.64
C GLY A 350 -79.20 -12.36 10.62
N SER A 351 -77.92 -12.77 10.48
CA SER A 351 -77.51 -13.85 9.59
C SER A 351 -78.01 -15.22 10.06
N VAL A 352 -78.04 -15.48 11.36
CA VAL A 352 -78.62 -16.75 11.93
C VAL A 352 -80.11 -16.81 11.76
N ARG A 353 -80.80 -15.70 11.80
CA ARG A 353 -82.27 -15.64 11.64
C ARG A 353 -82.73 -15.84 10.20
N GLN A 354 -81.85 -15.64 9.22
CA GLN A 354 -82.16 -15.90 7.81
C GLN A 354 -81.87 -17.34 7.35
N LYS A 355 -81.21 -18.19 8.19
CA LYS A 355 -80.92 -19.59 7.86
C LYS A 355 -81.84 -20.60 8.53
N GLY A 356 -83.09 -20.24 8.77
CA GLY A 356 -84.15 -21.13 9.25
C GLY A 356 -85.21 -21.35 8.16
N SER A 357 -85.00 -22.16 7.23
CA SER A 357 -85.98 -22.93 6.45
C SER A 357 -85.35 -23.42 5.14
N TYR A 358 -84.96 -24.69 5.12
CA TYR A 358 -85.33 -25.63 4.04
C TYR A 358 -84.82 -27.04 4.45
N LEU A 359 -85.80 -27.87 4.67
CA LEU A 359 -85.68 -29.31 4.85
C LEU A 359 -85.34 -30.03 3.59
N THR A 360 -84.46 -31.04 3.78
CA THR A 360 -84.46 -32.37 3.16
C THR A 360 -84.59 -32.54 1.64
N HIS A 361 -83.63 -33.18 1.04
CA HIS A 361 -83.82 -34.52 0.47
C HIS A 361 -82.46 -35.16 0.12
N GLU A 362 -82.29 -36.37 0.62
CA GLU A 362 -81.53 -37.54 0.20
C GLU A 362 -80.96 -37.50 -1.24
N ALA A 363 -79.79 -38.02 -1.43
CA ALA A 363 -79.41 -39.39 -1.59
C ALA A 363 -78.14 -39.52 -2.39
N SER A 364 -77.29 -40.33 -1.87
CA SER A 364 -76.48 -41.35 -2.52
C SER A 364 -75.71 -41.08 -3.82
N GLY A 365 -74.51 -41.46 -3.76
CA GLY A 365 -73.83 -42.03 -4.95
C GLY A 365 -72.37 -41.69 -5.12
N LEU A 366 -71.58 -42.62 -4.58
CA LEU A 366 -70.45 -43.25 -5.25
C LEU A 366 -69.29 -42.41 -5.81
N GLU A 367 -68.14 -42.67 -5.19
CA GLU A 367 -66.88 -43.12 -5.86
C GLU A 367 -66.41 -42.27 -7.05
N GLU A 368 -65.24 -41.96 -7.19
CA GLU A 368 -63.96 -42.68 -7.23
C GLU A 368 -62.84 -41.74 -7.70
N HIS A 369 -61.69 -42.00 -7.21
CA HIS A 369 -60.37 -41.86 -7.85
C HIS A 369 -59.88 -40.55 -8.46
N GLY A 370 -58.63 -40.30 -8.07
CA GLY A 370 -57.59 -39.90 -9.05
C GLY A 370 -56.75 -38.73 -8.58
N GLU A 371 -55.76 -39.13 -7.88
CA GLU A 371 -54.32 -38.93 -8.23
C GLU A 371 -53.94 -37.61 -8.94
N ALA A 372 -52.97 -37.10 -8.30
CA ALA A 372 -51.71 -36.69 -8.89
C ALA A 372 -51.46 -35.25 -9.27
N ARG A 373 -50.40 -34.86 -8.66
CA ARG A 373 -49.20 -34.18 -9.24
C ARG A 373 -49.15 -32.67 -9.23
N GLU A 374 -48.22 -32.28 -8.39
CA GLU A 374 -47.04 -31.50 -8.73
C GLU A 374 -47.26 -30.21 -9.52
N ALA A 375 -46.75 -29.14 -9.20
CA ALA A 375 -45.37 -28.77 -8.91
C ALA A 375 -45.20 -27.27 -8.89
N PHE A 376 -44.26 -26.86 -8.14
CA PHE A 376 -43.22 -25.87 -8.43
C PHE A 376 -43.44 -24.38 -8.19
N LEU A 377 -42.52 -23.97 -7.38
CA LEU A 377 -41.71 -22.72 -7.40
C LEU A 377 -42.41 -21.49 -6.85
N GLY A 378 -41.78 -20.78 -5.97
CA GLY A 378 -40.43 -20.65 -5.54
C GLY A 378 -40.20 -19.27 -4.94
N ALA A 379 -39.12 -19.19 -4.26
CA ALA A 379 -38.41 -17.98 -3.84
C ALA A 379 -38.92 -17.26 -2.59
N GLU A 380 -38.44 -17.54 -1.40
CA GLU A 380 -37.13 -17.17 -0.89
C GLU A 380 -36.85 -15.66 -0.89
N SER A 381 -36.87 -15.08 0.30
CA SER A 381 -35.87 -14.09 0.69
C SER A 381 -35.78 -14.03 2.23
N GLY A 382 -34.78 -14.75 2.73
CA GLY A 382 -34.30 -14.61 4.09
C GLY A 382 -33.48 -13.35 4.28
N LYS A 383 -33.84 -12.55 5.28
CA LYS A 383 -32.91 -11.54 5.83
C LYS A 383 -32.31 -12.06 7.12
N ARG A 384 -31.04 -12.38 7.03
CA ARG A 384 -30.14 -12.68 8.15
C ARG A 384 -29.82 -11.37 8.90
N LYS A 385 -30.14 -11.34 10.19
CA LYS A 385 -29.55 -10.39 11.16
C LYS A 385 -28.19 -10.92 11.56
N GLU A 386 -27.15 -10.14 11.42
CA GLU A 386 -25.89 -10.33 12.13
C GLU A 386 -25.80 -9.29 13.25
N GLU A 387 -25.74 -9.81 14.46
CA GLU A 387 -25.34 -9.08 15.66
C GLU A 387 -23.81 -9.12 15.74
N PHE A 388 -23.18 -7.97 15.89
CA PHE A 388 -21.78 -7.88 16.31
C PHE A 388 -21.71 -7.34 17.72
N PHE A 389 -21.22 -8.17 18.61
CA PHE A 389 -20.67 -7.83 19.93
C PHE A 389 -19.20 -7.44 19.77
N ILE A 390 -18.79 -6.47 20.57
CA ILE A 390 -17.47 -5.93 21.00
C ILE A 390 -16.98 -4.75 20.17
#